data_0d95f8db666a55caefd02c97e21dcea2
#
_entry.id   0d95f8db666a55caefd02c97e21dcea2
#
_cell.length_a   1.000
_cell.length_b   1.000
_cell.length_c   1.000
_cell.angle_alpha   90.00
_cell.angle_beta   90.00
_cell.angle_gamma   90.00
#
_symmetry.space_group_name_H-M   'P 1'
#
loop_
_entity.id
_entity.type
_entity.pdbx_description
1 polymer ?
#
loop_
_entity_poly.entity_id
_entity_poly.type
_entity_poly.pdbx_seq_one_letter_code
_entity_poly.pdbx_strand_id
1 'polypeptide(L)'
;MPILNLMVEQNSDPLGAVFRALADPTRRAMAETLLNGPRTVGELAAPFEMSLAGAAKHVAALDRAGLVTRRRRGRETLCSLNASALNDARTYLERYAEIWTARLDDLEAALRAEIDAEKYEGDPT
;
A
#
# COMPACT_ATOMS: atom_id res chain seq x y z
N MET A 1 6.77 30.05 -4.30
CA MET A 1 7.83 29.26 -4.92
C MET A 1 7.31 27.88 -5.21
N PRO A 2 7.04 27.55 -6.48
CA PRO A 2 6.41 26.27 -6.82
C PRO A 2 7.22 25.04 -6.39
N ILE A 3 8.55 25.09 -6.56
CA ILE A 3 9.41 23.96 -6.22
C ILE A 3 9.41 23.69 -4.72
N LEU A 4 9.43 24.75 -3.91
CA LEU A 4 9.40 24.61 -2.46
C LEU A 4 8.06 24.05 -1.98
N ASN A 5 6.97 24.48 -2.58
CA ASN A 5 5.64 23.97 -2.26
C ASN A 5 5.51 22.49 -2.61
N LEU A 6 6.07 22.06 -3.75
CA LEU A 6 6.07 20.66 -4.14
C LEU A 6 6.85 19.80 -3.14
N MET A 7 7.99 20.28 -2.65
CA MET A 7 8.78 19.56 -1.66
C MET A 7 8.04 19.45 -0.32
N VAL A 8 7.38 20.51 0.11
CA VAL A 8 6.58 20.53 1.32
C VAL A 8 5.39 19.57 1.20
N GLU A 9 4.72 19.59 0.05
CA GLU A 9 3.59 18.68 -0.21
C GLU A 9 4.02 17.22 -0.18
N GLN A 10 5.18 16.90 -0.76
CA GLN A 10 5.71 15.53 -0.71
C GLN A 10 6.03 15.09 0.72
N ASN A 11 6.60 15.99 1.54
CA ASN A 11 6.89 15.70 2.94
C ASN A 11 5.64 15.57 3.79
N SER A 12 4.56 16.23 3.38
CA SER A 12 3.28 16.19 4.09
C SER A 12 2.28 15.20 3.49
N ASP A 13 2.76 14.24 2.69
CA ASP A 13 1.94 13.20 2.08
C ASP A 13 2.22 11.84 2.73
N PRO A 14 1.63 11.57 3.90
CA PRO A 14 1.84 10.29 4.59
C PRO A 14 1.36 9.09 3.79
N LEU A 15 0.25 9.25 3.07
CA LEU A 15 -0.30 8.18 2.26
C LEU A 15 0.62 7.80 1.11
N GLY A 16 1.14 8.80 0.39
CA GLY A 16 2.11 8.56 -0.68
C GLY A 16 3.39 7.92 -0.17
N ALA A 17 3.85 8.31 1.02
CA ALA A 17 5.03 7.71 1.66
C ALA A 17 4.81 6.21 1.91
N VAL A 18 3.63 5.82 2.38
CA VAL A 18 3.28 4.41 2.60
C VAL A 18 3.35 3.63 1.29
N PHE A 19 2.74 4.14 0.23
CA PHE A 19 2.74 3.46 -1.07
C PHE A 19 4.14 3.37 -1.67
N ARG A 20 4.96 4.41 -1.53
CA ARG A 20 6.35 4.37 -2.00
C ARG A 20 7.16 3.32 -1.25
N ALA A 21 6.97 3.22 0.06
CA ALA A 21 7.65 2.20 0.86
C ALA A 21 7.25 0.79 0.41
N LEU A 22 5.98 0.58 0.15
CA LEU A 22 5.44 -0.71 -0.27
C LEU A 22 5.67 -1.02 -1.75
N ALA A 23 6.24 -0.09 -2.52
CA ALA A 23 6.58 -0.34 -3.91
C ALA A 23 7.73 -1.35 -4.06
N ASP A 24 8.58 -1.47 -3.06
CA ASP A 24 9.68 -2.44 -3.04
C ASP A 24 9.20 -3.81 -2.54
N PRO A 25 9.44 -4.90 -3.30
CA PRO A 25 8.94 -6.21 -2.91
C PRO A 25 9.54 -6.76 -1.62
N THR A 26 10.80 -6.44 -1.32
CA THR A 26 11.43 -6.86 -0.07
C THR A 26 10.75 -6.19 1.12
N ARG A 27 10.48 -4.89 1.02
CA ARG A 27 9.78 -4.17 2.08
C ARG A 27 8.35 -4.67 2.27
N ARG A 28 7.66 -5.02 1.18
CA ARG A 28 6.32 -5.63 1.29
C ARG A 28 6.38 -6.96 2.06
N ALA A 29 7.36 -7.80 1.73
CA ALA A 29 7.53 -9.08 2.42
C ALA A 29 7.82 -8.91 3.91
N MET A 30 8.66 -7.93 4.26
CA MET A 30 8.94 -7.58 5.65
C MET A 30 7.68 -7.12 6.38
N ALA A 31 6.91 -6.24 5.76
CA ALA A 31 5.65 -5.76 6.34
C ALA A 31 4.66 -6.91 6.54
N GLU A 32 4.57 -7.83 5.59
CA GLU A 32 3.71 -9.02 5.72
C GLU A 32 4.12 -9.89 6.90
N THR A 33 5.42 -10.08 7.10
CA THR A 33 5.93 -10.83 8.26
C THR A 33 5.50 -10.17 9.57
N LEU A 34 5.53 -8.85 9.62
CA LEU A 34 5.14 -8.09 10.82
C LEU A 34 3.63 -8.16 11.12
N LEU A 35 2.81 -8.58 10.16
CA LEU A 35 1.39 -8.84 10.43
C LEU A 35 1.19 -9.94 11.49
N ASN A 36 2.16 -10.83 11.61
CA ASN A 36 2.11 -11.93 12.58
C ASN A 36 2.68 -11.54 13.96
N GLY A 37 3.11 -10.31 14.12
CA GLY A 37 3.66 -9.79 15.36
C GLY A 37 5.03 -9.17 15.18
N PRO A 38 5.56 -8.55 16.25
CA PRO A 38 6.87 -7.88 16.20
C PRO A 38 8.01 -8.85 15.85
N ARG A 39 9.02 -8.33 15.15
CA ARG A 39 10.22 -9.08 14.75
C ARG A 39 11.44 -8.20 14.91
N THR A 40 12.58 -8.81 15.20
CA THR A 40 13.87 -8.10 15.16
C THR A 40 14.28 -7.88 13.71
N VAL A 41 15.21 -6.94 13.50
CA VAL A 41 15.78 -6.70 12.16
C VAL A 41 16.42 -7.98 11.62
N GLY A 42 17.11 -8.73 12.48
CA GLY A 42 17.71 -10.01 12.09
C GLY A 42 16.69 -11.03 11.62
N GLU A 43 15.56 -11.13 12.31
CA GLU A 43 14.48 -12.03 11.92
C GLU A 43 13.86 -11.62 10.59
N LEU A 44 13.74 -10.32 10.34
CA LEU A 44 13.23 -9.82 9.06
C LEU A 44 14.21 -10.05 7.91
N ALA A 45 15.51 -10.04 8.20
CA ALA A 45 16.55 -10.29 7.19
C ALA A 45 16.68 -11.77 6.82
N ALA A 46 16.37 -12.66 7.75
CA ALA A 46 16.66 -14.09 7.63
C ALA A 46 16.14 -14.75 6.34
N PRO A 47 14.92 -14.46 5.85
CA PRO A 47 14.43 -15.08 4.61
C PRO A 47 15.14 -14.59 3.33
N PHE A 48 15.96 -13.56 3.41
CA PHE A 48 16.58 -12.94 2.24
C PHE A 48 18.09 -13.12 2.28
N GLU A 49 18.71 -13.14 1.11
CA GLU A 49 20.17 -13.13 0.99
C GLU A 49 20.67 -11.68 1.06
N MET A 50 20.57 -11.07 2.22
CA MET A 50 21.04 -9.71 2.42
C MET A 50 21.74 -9.56 3.75
N SER A 51 22.60 -8.56 3.85
CA SER A 51 23.26 -8.22 5.09
C SER A 51 22.29 -7.62 6.10
N LEU A 52 22.67 -7.68 7.38
CA LEU A 52 21.91 -7.00 8.43
C LEU A 52 21.80 -5.49 8.15
N ALA A 53 22.87 -4.89 7.64
CA ALA A 53 22.87 -3.46 7.26
C ALA A 53 21.87 -3.18 6.13
N GLY A 54 21.77 -4.06 5.14
CA GLY A 54 20.80 -3.94 4.06
C GLY A 54 19.37 -4.04 4.58
N ALA A 55 19.11 -5.00 5.45
CA ALA A 55 17.80 -5.15 6.09
C ALA A 55 17.44 -3.92 6.93
N ALA A 56 18.41 -3.38 7.67
CA ALA A 56 18.22 -2.18 8.48
C ALA A 56 17.83 -0.97 7.63
N LYS A 57 18.37 -0.86 6.41
CA LYS A 57 17.98 0.21 5.47
C LYS A 57 16.54 0.09 5.02
N HIS A 58 16.07 -1.12 4.74
CA HIS A 58 14.67 -1.36 4.40
C HIS A 58 13.74 -1.03 5.57
N VAL A 59 14.12 -1.44 6.77
CA VAL A 59 13.36 -1.13 7.99
C VAL A 59 13.32 0.37 8.23
N ALA A 60 14.45 1.06 8.03
CA ALA A 60 14.51 2.52 8.16
C ALA A 60 13.58 3.22 7.16
N ALA A 61 13.48 2.72 5.94
CA ALA A 61 12.56 3.25 4.93
C ALA A 61 11.10 3.05 5.35
N LEU A 62 10.76 1.89 5.89
CA LEU A 62 9.43 1.60 6.43
C LEU A 62 9.10 2.50 7.62
N ASP A 63 10.07 2.77 8.48
CA ASP A 63 9.90 3.66 9.62
C ASP A 63 9.66 5.11 9.17
N ARG A 64 10.47 5.60 8.22
CA ARG A 64 10.29 6.95 7.68
C ARG A 64 8.92 7.14 7.01
N ALA A 65 8.39 6.08 6.44
CA ALA A 65 7.05 6.10 5.83
C ALA A 65 5.92 5.99 6.87
N GLY A 66 6.25 5.77 8.13
CA GLY A 66 5.27 5.62 9.20
C GLY A 66 4.63 4.25 9.29
N LEU A 67 5.07 3.26 8.48
CA LEU A 67 4.51 1.91 8.48
C LEU A 67 5.01 1.04 9.63
N VAL A 68 6.21 1.33 10.11
CA VAL A 68 6.89 0.53 11.12
C VAL A 68 7.37 1.44 12.23
N THR A 69 7.24 0.99 13.46
CA THR A 69 7.88 1.60 14.61
C THR A 69 9.02 0.70 15.07
N ARG A 70 10.11 1.30 15.55
CA ARG A 70 11.28 0.58 16.05
C ARG A 70 11.48 0.89 17.52
N ARG A 71 11.82 -0.14 18.28
CA ARG A 71 12.12 0.01 19.70
C ARG A 71 13.34 -0.83 20.03
N ARG A 72 14.29 -0.22 20.79
CA ARG A 72 15.43 -0.97 21.31
C ARG A 72 14.99 -1.90 22.42
N ARG A 73 15.45 -3.12 22.35
CA ARG A 73 15.27 -4.13 23.39
C ARG A 73 16.62 -4.84 23.58
N GLY A 74 17.37 -4.38 24.58
CA GLY A 74 18.74 -4.85 24.77
C GLY A 74 19.61 -4.44 23.58
N ARG A 75 20.24 -5.42 22.93
CA ARG A 75 21.10 -5.21 21.76
C ARG A 75 20.34 -5.25 20.44
N GLU A 76 19.07 -5.62 20.50
CA GLU A 76 18.26 -5.81 19.31
C GLU A 76 17.33 -4.63 19.07
N THR A 77 16.93 -4.46 17.82
CA THR A 77 15.89 -3.51 17.43
C THR A 77 14.65 -4.32 17.08
N LEU A 78 13.58 -4.09 17.83
CA LEU A 78 12.30 -4.74 17.62
C LEU A 78 11.43 -3.85 16.74
N CYS A 79 10.92 -4.41 15.65
CA CYS A 79 10.09 -3.72 14.68
C CYS A 79 8.64 -4.16 14.82
N SER A 80 7.72 -3.22 14.74
CA SER A 80 6.27 -3.47 14.80
C SER A 80 5.56 -2.68 13.72
N LEU A 81 4.49 -3.23 13.16
CA LEU A 81 3.65 -2.50 12.23
C LEU A 81 2.89 -1.38 12.95
N ASN A 82 2.79 -0.26 12.26
CA ASN A 82 1.92 0.83 12.69
C ASN A 82 0.54 0.63 12.07
N ALA A 83 -0.39 0.10 12.85
CA ALA A 83 -1.74 -0.22 12.39
C ALA A 83 -2.48 1.03 11.89
N SER A 84 -2.23 2.19 12.46
CA SER A 84 -2.87 3.45 12.04
C SER A 84 -2.54 3.80 10.60
N ALA A 85 -1.25 3.69 10.21
CA ALA A 85 -0.82 3.97 8.84
C ALA A 85 -1.44 2.99 7.85
N LEU A 86 -1.50 1.71 8.20
CA LEU A 86 -2.15 0.69 7.38
C LEU A 86 -3.63 0.95 7.22
N ASN A 87 -4.29 1.37 8.29
CA ASN A 87 -5.72 1.65 8.28
C ASN A 87 -6.05 2.84 7.36
N ASP A 88 -5.22 3.88 7.38
CA ASP A 88 -5.38 5.03 6.48
C ASP A 88 -5.25 4.61 5.01
N ALA A 89 -4.27 3.77 4.70
CA ALA A 89 -4.09 3.25 3.35
C ALA A 89 -5.26 2.37 2.94
N ARG A 90 -5.76 1.52 3.84
CA ARG A 90 -6.93 0.68 3.60
C ARG A 90 -8.16 1.53 3.28
N THR A 91 -8.42 2.54 4.07
CA THR A 91 -9.56 3.44 3.88
C THR A 91 -9.50 4.13 2.52
N TYR A 92 -8.34 4.59 2.12
CA TYR A 92 -8.14 5.19 0.80
C TYR A 92 -8.45 4.20 -0.32
N LEU A 93 -7.90 2.99 -0.22
CA LEU A 93 -8.10 1.96 -1.25
C LEU A 93 -9.55 1.49 -1.32
N GLU A 94 -10.24 1.38 -0.18
CA GLU A 94 -11.65 1.02 -0.15
C GLU A 94 -12.53 2.05 -0.86
N ARG A 95 -12.26 3.33 -0.63
CA ARG A 95 -12.98 4.42 -1.32
C ARG A 95 -12.74 4.36 -2.82
N TYR A 96 -11.50 4.13 -3.22
CA TYR A 96 -11.14 4.01 -4.64
C TYR A 96 -11.84 2.80 -5.26
N ALA A 97 -11.85 1.68 -4.57
CA ALA A 97 -12.51 0.47 -5.03
C ALA A 97 -14.03 0.65 -5.17
N GLU A 98 -14.66 1.36 -4.24
CA GLU A 98 -16.10 1.66 -4.31
C GLU A 98 -16.45 2.49 -5.55
N ILE A 99 -15.67 3.54 -5.82
CA ILE A 99 -15.87 4.40 -6.99
C ILE A 99 -15.67 3.58 -8.26
N TRP A 100 -14.64 2.76 -8.31
CA TRP A 100 -14.33 1.91 -9.46
C TRP A 100 -15.45 0.90 -9.71
N THR A 101 -15.94 0.25 -8.66
CA THR A 101 -17.03 -0.72 -8.75
C THR A 101 -18.30 -0.08 -9.29
N ALA A 102 -18.65 1.11 -8.79
CA ALA A 102 -19.82 1.84 -9.27
C ALA A 102 -19.71 2.17 -10.76
N ARG A 103 -18.51 2.57 -11.21
CA ARG A 103 -18.26 2.86 -12.63
C ARG A 103 -18.35 1.63 -13.49
N LEU A 104 -17.88 0.48 -13.00
CA LEU A 104 -18.00 -0.79 -13.71
C LEU A 104 -19.46 -1.22 -13.82
N ASP A 105 -20.25 -1.05 -12.77
CA ASP A 105 -21.68 -1.37 -12.78
C ASP A 105 -22.41 -0.51 -13.78
N ASP A 106 -22.11 0.79 -13.85
CA ASP A 106 -22.68 1.71 -14.82
C ASP A 106 -22.35 1.28 -16.26
N LEU A 107 -21.09 0.88 -16.49
CA LEU A 107 -20.66 0.41 -17.80
C LEU A 107 -21.36 -0.89 -18.18
N GLU A 108 -21.49 -1.82 -17.26
CA GLU A 108 -22.21 -3.08 -17.48
C GLU A 108 -23.66 -2.83 -17.85
N ALA A 109 -24.32 -1.93 -17.14
CA ALA A 109 -25.71 -1.55 -17.43
C ALA A 109 -25.84 -0.92 -18.82
N ALA A 110 -24.91 -0.05 -19.20
CA ALA A 110 -24.91 0.57 -20.52
C ALA A 110 -24.71 -0.46 -21.63
N LEU A 111 -23.79 -1.41 -21.42
CA LEU A 111 -23.55 -2.49 -22.39
C LEU A 111 -24.76 -3.41 -22.55
N ARG A 112 -25.44 -3.73 -21.45
CA ARG A 112 -26.67 -4.53 -21.50
C ARG A 112 -27.77 -3.81 -22.25
N ALA A 113 -27.92 -2.51 -22.03
CA ALA A 113 -28.89 -1.70 -22.75
C ALA A 113 -28.63 -1.71 -24.26
N GLU A 114 -27.36 -1.62 -24.67
CA GLU A 114 -27.00 -1.71 -26.09
C GLU A 114 -27.27 -3.10 -26.67
N ILE A 115 -26.92 -4.15 -25.94
CA ILE A 115 -27.18 -5.52 -26.38
C ILE A 115 -28.67 -5.77 -26.55
N ASP A 116 -29.46 -5.31 -25.60
CA ASP A 116 -30.92 -5.44 -25.66
C ASP A 116 -31.53 -4.65 -26.84
N ALA A 117 -30.99 -3.45 -27.10
CA ALA A 117 -31.42 -2.64 -28.25
C ALA A 117 -31.06 -3.32 -29.59
N GLU A 118 -29.85 -3.89 -29.72
CA GLU A 118 -29.43 -4.64 -30.90
C GLU A 118 -30.31 -5.88 -31.10
N LYS A 119 -30.61 -6.57 -30.01
CA LYS A 119 -31.48 -7.75 -30.05
C LYS A 119 -32.87 -7.43 -30.56
N TYR A 120 -33.38 -6.26 -30.18
CA TYR A 120 -34.67 -5.78 -30.62
C TYR A 120 -34.67 -5.36 -32.09
N GLU A 121 -33.61 -4.69 -32.54
CA GLU A 121 -33.46 -4.27 -33.93
C GLU A 121 -33.13 -5.44 -34.86
N GLY A 122 -32.53 -6.50 -34.32
CA GLY A 122 -32.16 -7.69 -35.07
C GLY A 122 -33.33 -8.65 -35.33
N ASP A 123 -34.50 -8.43 -34.75
CA ASP A 123 -35.67 -9.28 -34.95
C ASP A 123 -36.49 -8.76 -36.12
N PRO A 124 -36.54 -9.50 -37.24
CA PRO A 124 -37.24 -9.02 -38.46
C PRO A 124 -38.73 -9.08 -38.40
N THR A 125 -39.29 -9.56 -37.31
CA THR A 125 -40.73 -9.54 -37.18
C THR A 125 -41.22 -8.24 -36.61
#